data_00cd4ec32ea116b0ef14fc9ce3e10045
#
_entry.id   00cd4ec32ea116b0ef14fc9ce3e10045
#
_cell.length_a   1.000
_cell.length_b   1.000
_cell.length_c   1.000
_cell.angle_alpha   90.00
_cell.angle_beta   90.00
_cell.angle_gamma   90.00
#
_symmetry.space_group_name_H-M   'P 1'
#
loop_
_entity.id
_entity.type
_entity.pdbx_description
1 polymer ?
#
loop_
_entity_poly.entity_id
_entity_poly.type
_entity_poly.pdbx_seq_one_letter_code
_entity_poly.pdbx_strand_id
1 'polypeptide(L)'
;LTPPDTTGNAPAVLSGSRLRFGYDAAEAGPVFDALDVEVRREEVLAVLGPNGGGKTTLLRLLSGSLAPQAGTVRLDGAEVRWNRRGLEELRRSVQLVFQDPDDQLFSASVTQDVSFGPLNQGLDTGAVRERVAWALEALGITALADQPTHLLSYGQRKRVVLAGAVAMRPSVLILDEPTAGLDPAGVESLLETLEGLRSAGTTLVVSTHDVDLAYRWADRALLLDRGLLGVGPVPEILGDPSLLAAARLRPAWGPAVGRALRKAALLPDGAPDPATPEEVAEITGE
;
A
#
# COMPACT_ATOMS: atom_id res chain seq x y z
N LEU A 1 -15.21 15.06 14.97
CA LEU A 1 -14.31 13.92 14.80
C LEU A 1 -12.93 14.40 15.20
N THR A 2 -12.38 13.85 16.27
CA THR A 2 -11.02 14.12 16.72
C THR A 2 -10.08 13.50 15.67
N PRO A 3 -9.08 14.22 15.16
CA PRO A 3 -8.09 13.61 14.27
C PRO A 3 -7.37 12.46 15.00
N PRO A 4 -6.99 11.40 14.28
CA PRO A 4 -6.25 10.30 14.88
C PRO A 4 -4.95 10.83 15.51
N ASP A 5 -4.60 10.25 16.66
CA ASP A 5 -3.41 10.61 17.42
C ASP A 5 -2.16 10.31 16.58
N THR A 6 -1.57 11.34 15.98
CA THR A 6 -0.34 11.26 15.15
C THR A 6 0.92 11.16 16.00
N THR A 7 0.81 11.00 17.32
CA THR A 7 1.95 10.71 18.17
C THR A 7 2.41 9.27 17.97
N GLY A 8 3.59 9.08 17.45
CA GLY A 8 4.30 7.88 16.98
C GLY A 8 4.25 6.58 17.80
N ASN A 9 3.13 6.23 18.42
CA ASN A 9 3.03 5.12 19.38
C ASN A 9 1.93 4.09 19.05
N ALA A 10 1.35 4.08 17.84
CA ALA A 10 0.44 3.00 17.46
C ALA A 10 1.22 1.67 17.37
N PRO A 11 0.70 0.57 17.94
CA PRO A 11 1.40 -0.71 17.91
C PRO A 11 1.54 -1.23 16.47
N ALA A 12 2.69 -1.83 16.17
CA ALA A 12 2.91 -2.46 14.86
C ALA A 12 1.95 -3.64 14.68
N VAL A 13 1.17 -3.62 13.59
CA VAL A 13 0.33 -4.75 13.18
C VAL A 13 1.14 -5.79 12.40
N LEU A 14 2.10 -5.33 11.60
CA LEU A 14 2.97 -6.18 10.78
C LEU A 14 4.40 -5.63 10.87
N SER A 15 5.38 -6.49 11.07
CA SER A 15 6.78 -6.05 11.10
C SER A 15 7.72 -7.11 10.51
N GLY A 16 8.83 -6.61 9.99
CA GLY A 16 9.98 -7.42 9.59
C GLY A 16 11.20 -7.00 10.37
N SER A 17 11.93 -7.93 10.96
CA SER A 17 13.14 -7.65 11.73
C SER A 17 14.33 -8.36 11.13
N ARG A 18 15.38 -7.59 10.82
CA ARG A 18 16.64 -8.06 10.25
C ARG A 18 16.43 -8.97 9.03
N LEU A 19 15.49 -8.59 8.16
CA LEU A 19 15.15 -9.38 6.98
C LEU A 19 16.34 -9.44 6.04
N ARG A 20 16.72 -10.67 5.66
CA ARG A 20 17.71 -10.94 4.61
C ARG A 20 17.04 -11.73 3.50
N PHE A 21 17.25 -11.29 2.26
CA PHE A 21 16.73 -11.98 1.10
C PHE A 21 17.54 -11.65 -0.17
N GLY A 22 17.76 -12.65 -1.01
CA GLY A 22 18.31 -12.53 -2.37
C GLY A 22 17.72 -13.62 -3.27
N TYR A 23 17.47 -13.30 -4.53
CA TYR A 23 16.90 -14.25 -5.49
C TYR A 23 17.92 -15.32 -5.92
N ASP A 24 19.17 -14.92 -6.16
CA ASP A 24 20.27 -15.82 -6.44
C ASP A 24 21.54 -15.36 -5.72
N ALA A 25 22.09 -16.22 -4.90
CA ALA A 25 23.21 -15.86 -4.03
C ALA A 25 24.55 -15.68 -4.78
N ALA A 26 24.64 -16.07 -6.06
CA ALA A 26 25.92 -16.21 -6.73
C ALA A 26 26.41 -14.97 -7.49
N GLU A 27 25.53 -14.11 -8.02
CA GLU A 27 25.97 -13.04 -8.93
C GLU A 27 25.55 -11.60 -8.56
N ALA A 28 24.45 -11.39 -7.85
CA ALA A 28 23.88 -10.06 -7.63
C ALA A 28 23.92 -9.55 -6.17
N GLY A 29 24.33 -10.39 -5.22
CA GLY A 29 24.23 -10.07 -3.79
C GLY A 29 22.79 -10.05 -3.26
N PRO A 30 22.58 -9.89 -1.95
CA PRO A 30 21.25 -9.83 -1.36
C PRO A 30 20.50 -8.55 -1.80
N VAL A 31 19.18 -8.66 -1.97
CA VAL A 31 18.30 -7.50 -2.14
C VAL A 31 18.21 -6.74 -0.81
N PHE A 32 18.15 -7.49 0.30
CA PHE A 32 18.19 -6.97 1.66
C PHE A 32 19.20 -7.75 2.49
N ASP A 33 19.94 -7.02 3.32
CA ASP A 33 20.84 -7.57 4.33
C ASP A 33 20.55 -6.85 5.68
N ALA A 34 19.70 -7.46 6.51
CA ALA A 34 19.22 -6.96 7.79
C ALA A 34 18.28 -5.74 7.72
N LEU A 35 17.26 -5.80 6.84
CA LEU A 35 16.21 -4.77 6.75
C LEU A 35 15.23 -4.87 7.94
N ASP A 36 14.98 -3.75 8.60
CA ASP A 36 13.92 -3.59 9.60
C ASP A 36 12.79 -2.73 9.03
N VAL A 37 11.53 -3.14 9.29
CA VAL A 37 10.33 -2.42 8.87
C VAL A 37 9.20 -2.64 9.87
N GLU A 38 8.43 -1.59 10.14
CA GLU A 38 7.23 -1.62 10.96
C GLU A 38 6.07 -0.96 10.23
N VAL A 39 4.95 -1.67 10.17
CA VAL A 39 3.65 -1.19 9.68
C VAL A 39 2.73 -1.04 10.89
N ARG A 40 2.24 0.17 11.11
CA ARG A 40 1.38 0.49 12.25
C ARG A 40 -0.09 0.31 11.89
N ARG A 41 -0.94 0.12 12.89
CA ARG A 41 -2.37 -0.02 12.66
C ARG A 41 -2.96 1.26 12.06
N GLU A 42 -3.87 1.09 11.12
CA GLU A 42 -4.68 2.17 10.52
C GLU A 42 -3.86 3.26 9.81
N GLU A 43 -2.54 3.03 9.59
CA GLU A 43 -1.71 3.93 8.80
C GLU A 43 -1.76 3.61 7.30
N VAL A 44 -1.39 4.58 6.50
CA VAL A 44 -0.95 4.42 5.12
C VAL A 44 0.58 4.53 5.10
N LEU A 45 1.27 3.41 4.91
CA LEU A 45 2.72 3.37 4.71
C LEU A 45 3.03 3.35 3.22
N ALA A 46 3.62 4.41 2.69
CA ALA A 46 4.12 4.45 1.33
C ALA A 46 5.54 3.86 1.27
N VAL A 47 5.75 2.89 0.38
CA VAL A 47 7.05 2.27 0.09
C VAL A 47 7.55 2.80 -1.25
N LEU A 48 8.57 3.67 -1.22
CA LEU A 48 9.10 4.34 -2.39
C LEU A 48 10.54 3.87 -2.68
N GLY A 49 10.95 4.07 -3.92
CA GLY A 49 12.30 3.75 -4.38
C GLY A 49 12.33 3.47 -5.87
N PRO A 50 13.52 3.34 -6.45
CA PRO A 50 13.67 3.12 -7.88
C PRO A 50 13.18 1.72 -8.30
N ASN A 51 13.02 1.52 -9.61
CA ASN A 51 12.80 0.17 -10.15
C ASN A 51 14.00 -0.72 -9.80
N GLY A 52 13.72 -1.93 -9.32
CA GLY A 52 14.75 -2.84 -8.81
C GLY A 52 15.30 -2.50 -7.41
N GLY A 53 14.76 -1.48 -6.72
CA GLY A 53 15.14 -1.09 -5.35
C GLY A 53 14.68 -2.05 -4.25
N GLY A 54 13.84 -3.06 -4.59
CA GLY A 54 13.39 -4.09 -3.65
C GLY A 54 11.96 -3.92 -3.16
N LYS A 55 11.18 -2.92 -3.61
CA LYS A 55 9.80 -2.67 -3.17
C LYS A 55 8.93 -3.95 -3.20
N THR A 56 8.73 -4.51 -4.40
CA THR A 56 7.94 -5.75 -4.58
C THR A 56 8.48 -6.91 -3.73
N THR A 57 9.80 -7.01 -3.58
CA THR A 57 10.42 -8.05 -2.74
C THR A 57 10.03 -7.88 -1.27
N LEU A 58 10.08 -6.65 -0.75
CA LEU A 58 9.62 -6.36 0.61
C LEU A 58 8.15 -6.71 0.79
N LEU A 59 7.28 -6.27 -0.13
CA LEU A 59 5.84 -6.57 -0.08
C LEU A 59 5.57 -8.07 -0.08
N ARG A 60 6.30 -8.85 -0.88
CA ARG A 60 6.20 -10.32 -0.93
C ARG A 60 6.71 -11.00 0.34
N LEU A 61 7.74 -10.47 0.99
CA LEU A 61 8.22 -10.97 2.28
C LEU A 61 7.17 -10.74 3.37
N LEU A 62 6.61 -9.53 3.45
CA LEU A 62 5.60 -9.16 4.44
C LEU A 62 4.28 -9.92 4.26
N SER A 63 3.88 -10.24 3.02
CA SER A 63 2.66 -11.00 2.72
C SER A 63 2.81 -12.52 2.84
N GLY A 64 4.03 -13.04 3.08
CA GLY A 64 4.30 -14.48 3.11
C GLY A 64 4.29 -15.14 1.73
N SER A 65 4.46 -14.37 0.65
CA SER A 65 4.66 -14.89 -0.70
C SER A 65 6.10 -15.31 -0.94
N LEU A 66 7.06 -14.72 -0.19
CA LEU A 66 8.46 -15.11 -0.13
C LEU A 66 8.85 -15.34 1.34
N ALA A 67 9.68 -16.34 1.60
CA ALA A 67 10.27 -16.57 2.91
C ALA A 67 11.63 -15.84 3.01
N PRO A 68 11.91 -15.10 4.10
CA PRO A 68 13.22 -14.51 4.30
C PRO A 68 14.28 -15.62 4.52
N GLN A 69 15.50 -15.39 4.03
CA GLN A 69 16.63 -16.29 4.25
C GLN A 69 17.17 -16.16 5.70
N ALA A 70 16.98 -14.99 6.33
CA ALA A 70 17.23 -14.74 7.74
C ALA A 70 16.33 -13.57 8.22
N GLY A 71 16.22 -13.42 9.52
CA GLY A 71 15.30 -12.46 10.14
C GLY A 71 13.91 -13.03 10.37
N THR A 72 12.98 -12.22 10.84
CA THR A 72 11.63 -12.65 11.24
C THR A 72 10.58 -11.69 10.72
N VAL A 73 9.41 -12.23 10.34
CA VAL A 73 8.19 -11.45 10.11
C VAL A 73 7.26 -11.71 11.29
N ARG A 74 6.60 -10.66 11.78
CA ARG A 74 5.64 -10.76 12.89
C ARG A 74 4.32 -10.13 12.51
N LEU A 75 3.23 -10.80 12.87
CA LEU A 75 1.86 -10.29 12.79
C LEU A 75 1.33 -10.14 14.22
N ASP A 76 0.86 -8.95 14.59
CA ASP A 76 0.39 -8.62 15.94
C ASP A 76 1.38 -9.04 17.05
N GLY A 77 2.69 -8.82 16.78
CA GLY A 77 3.78 -9.20 17.68
C GLY A 77 4.15 -10.67 17.68
N ALA A 78 3.31 -11.56 17.13
CA ALA A 78 3.59 -12.99 17.03
C ALA A 78 4.45 -13.32 15.80
N GLU A 79 5.49 -14.13 15.98
CA GLU A 79 6.36 -14.54 14.88
C GLU A 79 5.63 -15.47 13.90
N VAL A 80 5.70 -15.13 12.62
CA VAL A 80 5.12 -15.93 11.53
C VAL A 80 5.92 -17.21 11.35
N ARG A 81 5.24 -18.35 11.46
CA ARG A 81 5.85 -19.64 11.17
C ARG A 81 5.79 -19.93 9.68
N TRP A 82 6.93 -20.24 9.07
CA TRP A 82 7.05 -20.54 7.64
C TRP A 82 6.64 -22.00 7.33
N ASN A 83 5.44 -22.37 7.79
CA ASN A 83 4.79 -23.63 7.45
C ASN A 83 3.36 -23.34 6.97
N ARG A 84 2.66 -24.37 6.47
CA ARG A 84 1.32 -24.23 5.89
C ARG A 84 0.36 -23.46 6.82
N ARG A 85 0.30 -23.82 8.10
CA ARG A 85 -0.62 -23.20 9.06
C ARG A 85 -0.28 -21.74 9.35
N GLY A 86 1.00 -21.43 9.59
CA GLY A 86 1.42 -20.05 9.87
C GLY A 86 1.24 -19.13 8.66
N LEU A 87 1.45 -19.66 7.43
CA LEU A 87 1.19 -18.90 6.20
C LEU A 87 -0.32 -18.73 5.94
N GLU A 88 -1.15 -19.69 6.28
CA GLU A 88 -2.61 -19.54 6.24
C GLU A 88 -3.10 -18.46 7.21
N GLU A 89 -2.56 -18.43 8.44
CA GLU A 89 -2.85 -17.39 9.44
C GLU A 89 -2.42 -15.99 8.94
N LEU A 90 -1.20 -15.86 8.40
CA LEU A 90 -0.71 -14.61 7.84
C LEU A 90 -1.60 -14.13 6.68
N ARG A 91 -1.88 -15.00 5.70
CA ARG A 91 -2.66 -14.66 4.50
C ARG A 91 -4.14 -14.37 4.76
N ARG A 92 -4.67 -14.75 5.90
CA ARG A 92 -6.02 -14.32 6.32
C ARG A 92 -6.04 -12.86 6.73
N SER A 93 -4.95 -12.36 7.32
CA SER A 93 -4.84 -11.01 7.86
C SER A 93 -4.14 -10.04 6.92
N VAL A 94 -3.25 -10.54 6.05
CA VAL A 94 -2.44 -9.73 5.14
C VAL A 94 -2.71 -10.16 3.71
N GLN A 95 -3.27 -9.26 2.91
CA GLN A 95 -3.52 -9.48 1.48
C GLN A 95 -2.56 -8.64 0.63
N LEU A 96 -2.05 -9.24 -0.45
CA LEU A 96 -1.20 -8.57 -1.43
C LEU A 96 -1.93 -8.49 -2.78
N VAL A 97 -2.04 -7.28 -3.29
CA VAL A 97 -2.51 -6.99 -4.65
C VAL A 97 -1.31 -6.64 -5.52
N PHE A 98 -1.09 -7.40 -6.58
CA PHE A 98 0.01 -7.18 -7.52
C PHE A 98 -0.27 -6.01 -8.47
N GLN A 99 0.79 -5.49 -9.07
CA GLN A 99 0.72 -4.40 -10.04
C GLN A 99 -0.15 -4.74 -11.25
N ASP A 100 0.07 -5.93 -11.84
CA ASP A 100 -0.70 -6.41 -12.98
C ASP A 100 -1.86 -7.29 -12.51
N PRO A 101 -3.12 -6.90 -12.81
CA PRO A 101 -4.28 -7.70 -12.42
C PRO A 101 -4.32 -9.07 -13.12
N ASP A 102 -3.69 -9.22 -14.28
CA ASP A 102 -3.69 -10.48 -15.03
C ASP A 102 -2.85 -11.57 -14.34
N ASP A 103 -1.95 -11.18 -13.41
CA ASP A 103 -1.21 -12.13 -12.56
C ASP A 103 -2.08 -12.73 -11.44
N GLN A 104 -3.28 -12.18 -11.18
CA GLN A 104 -4.15 -12.60 -10.06
C GLN A 104 -5.53 -13.08 -10.50
N LEU A 105 -6.07 -12.59 -11.62
CA LEU A 105 -7.37 -13.02 -12.13
C LEU A 105 -7.28 -14.38 -12.82
N PHE A 106 -8.11 -15.33 -12.40
CA PHE A 106 -8.08 -16.69 -12.95
C PHE A 106 -9.46 -17.30 -13.13
N SER A 107 -10.53 -16.70 -12.60
CA SER A 107 -11.89 -17.26 -12.66
C SER A 107 -12.66 -16.78 -13.88
N ALA A 108 -13.72 -17.52 -14.27
CA ALA A 108 -14.52 -17.22 -15.43
C ALA A 108 -15.39 -15.96 -15.27
N SER A 109 -15.82 -15.61 -14.05
CA SER A 109 -16.62 -14.42 -13.76
C SER A 109 -16.10 -13.67 -12.52
N VAL A 110 -16.48 -12.40 -12.43
CA VAL A 110 -16.13 -11.52 -11.29
C VAL A 110 -16.58 -12.12 -9.96
N THR A 111 -17.83 -12.56 -9.84
CA THR A 111 -18.35 -13.18 -8.62
C THR A 111 -17.55 -14.40 -8.21
N GLN A 112 -17.16 -15.26 -9.17
CA GLN A 112 -16.35 -16.45 -8.88
C GLN A 112 -14.96 -16.07 -8.40
N ASP A 113 -14.33 -15.07 -9.01
CA ASP A 113 -13.00 -14.62 -8.63
C ASP A 113 -12.99 -14.03 -7.20
N VAL A 114 -13.90 -13.10 -6.91
CA VAL A 114 -14.04 -12.46 -5.60
C VAL A 114 -14.44 -13.45 -4.51
N SER A 115 -15.17 -14.52 -4.85
CA SER A 115 -15.61 -15.56 -3.90
C SER A 115 -14.46 -16.47 -3.47
N PHE A 116 -13.41 -16.60 -4.25
CA PHE A 116 -12.35 -17.59 -4.05
C PHE A 116 -11.65 -17.46 -2.69
N GLY A 117 -11.29 -16.23 -2.29
CA GLY A 117 -10.66 -15.96 -1.00
C GLY A 117 -11.56 -16.36 0.19
N PRO A 118 -12.78 -15.83 0.30
CA PRO A 118 -13.73 -16.21 1.35
C PRO A 118 -14.05 -17.70 1.43
N LEU A 119 -14.18 -18.39 0.29
CA LEU A 119 -14.35 -19.84 0.24
C LEU A 119 -13.16 -20.58 0.85
N ASN A 120 -11.94 -20.17 0.52
CA ASN A 120 -10.72 -20.75 1.07
C ASN A 120 -10.53 -20.47 2.57
N GLN A 121 -11.17 -19.42 3.10
CA GLN A 121 -11.25 -19.19 4.55
C GLN A 121 -12.19 -20.18 5.27
N GLY A 122 -12.93 -21.00 4.53
CA GLY A 122 -13.88 -21.98 5.07
C GLY A 122 -15.21 -21.38 5.50
N LEU A 123 -15.58 -20.23 4.97
CA LEU A 123 -16.87 -19.58 5.26
C LEU A 123 -18.02 -20.35 4.59
N ASP A 124 -19.19 -20.34 5.22
CA ASP A 124 -20.40 -20.87 4.62
C ASP A 124 -20.89 -20.00 3.44
N THR A 125 -21.77 -20.56 2.62
CA THR A 125 -22.25 -19.92 1.39
C THR A 125 -22.93 -18.56 1.65
N GLY A 126 -23.60 -18.40 2.80
CA GLY A 126 -24.27 -17.15 3.18
C GLY A 126 -23.26 -16.05 3.46
N ALA A 127 -22.26 -16.35 4.30
CA ALA A 127 -21.17 -15.43 4.64
C ALA A 127 -20.33 -15.07 3.41
N VAL A 128 -20.07 -16.03 2.50
CA VAL A 128 -19.36 -15.75 1.24
C VAL A 128 -20.14 -14.75 0.39
N ARG A 129 -21.46 -14.96 0.21
CA ARG A 129 -22.30 -14.03 -0.57
C ARG A 129 -22.31 -12.62 0.02
N GLU A 130 -22.43 -12.51 1.34
CA GLU A 130 -22.40 -11.22 2.03
C GLU A 130 -21.07 -10.49 1.79
N ARG A 131 -19.94 -11.18 1.94
CA ARG A 131 -18.61 -10.58 1.73
C ARG A 131 -18.36 -10.17 0.29
N VAL A 132 -18.80 -10.99 -0.66
CA VAL A 132 -18.70 -10.68 -2.10
C VAL A 132 -19.55 -9.45 -2.43
N ALA A 133 -20.82 -9.42 -2.01
CA ALA A 133 -21.71 -8.28 -2.27
C ALA A 133 -21.11 -6.98 -1.70
N TRP A 134 -20.64 -7.02 -0.46
CA TRP A 134 -20.01 -5.89 0.19
C TRP A 134 -18.74 -5.42 -0.57
N ALA A 135 -17.88 -6.36 -0.98
CA ALA A 135 -16.64 -6.01 -1.69
C ALA A 135 -16.93 -5.40 -3.08
N LEU A 136 -17.92 -5.94 -3.81
CA LEU A 136 -18.32 -5.40 -5.12
C LEU A 136 -18.92 -4.00 -4.99
N GLU A 137 -19.69 -3.75 -3.94
CA GLU A 137 -20.26 -2.44 -3.63
C GLU A 137 -19.16 -1.45 -3.25
N ALA A 138 -18.26 -1.80 -2.32
CA ALA A 138 -17.16 -0.97 -1.88
C ALA A 138 -16.22 -0.54 -3.03
N LEU A 139 -16.06 -1.40 -4.05
CA LEU A 139 -15.25 -1.13 -5.24
C LEU A 139 -16.05 -0.50 -6.40
N GLY A 140 -17.36 -0.27 -6.22
CA GLY A 140 -18.22 0.30 -7.26
C GLY A 140 -18.38 -0.56 -8.52
N ILE A 141 -18.27 -1.90 -8.36
CA ILE A 141 -18.30 -2.86 -9.49
C ILE A 141 -19.44 -3.89 -9.40
N THR A 142 -20.48 -3.62 -8.62
CA THR A 142 -21.63 -4.52 -8.47
C THR A 142 -22.27 -4.88 -9.82
N ALA A 143 -22.34 -3.92 -10.75
CA ALA A 143 -22.87 -4.16 -12.10
C ALA A 143 -22.03 -5.13 -12.96
N LEU A 144 -20.81 -5.44 -12.52
CA LEU A 144 -19.89 -6.36 -13.21
C LEU A 144 -19.94 -7.78 -12.67
N ALA A 145 -20.74 -8.06 -11.62
CA ALA A 145 -20.73 -9.31 -10.87
C ALA A 145 -20.74 -10.59 -11.75
N ASP A 146 -21.57 -10.61 -12.77
CA ASP A 146 -21.75 -11.77 -13.67
C ASP A 146 -20.88 -11.68 -14.93
N GLN A 147 -20.10 -10.59 -15.10
CA GLN A 147 -19.29 -10.39 -16.30
C GLN A 147 -18.09 -11.36 -16.31
N PRO A 148 -17.73 -11.87 -17.51
CA PRO A 148 -16.49 -12.60 -17.69
C PRO A 148 -15.27 -11.71 -17.42
N THR A 149 -14.30 -12.19 -16.64
CA THR A 149 -13.11 -11.42 -16.25
C THR A 149 -12.27 -10.96 -17.44
N HIS A 150 -12.20 -11.76 -18.51
CA HIS A 150 -11.42 -11.46 -19.71
C HIS A 150 -12.05 -10.37 -20.61
N LEU A 151 -13.31 -9.98 -20.38
CA LEU A 151 -13.99 -8.89 -21.11
C LEU A 151 -13.87 -7.53 -20.43
N LEU A 152 -13.27 -7.48 -19.24
CA LEU A 152 -13.15 -6.27 -18.45
C LEU A 152 -12.02 -5.37 -18.96
N SER A 153 -12.21 -4.04 -18.85
CA SER A 153 -11.13 -3.08 -19.04
C SER A 153 -10.03 -3.26 -17.97
N TYR A 154 -8.85 -2.72 -18.22
CA TYR A 154 -7.73 -2.81 -17.27
C TYR A 154 -8.09 -2.26 -15.87
N GLY A 155 -8.70 -1.08 -15.79
CA GLY A 155 -9.16 -0.50 -14.54
C GLY A 155 -10.24 -1.32 -13.83
N GLN A 156 -11.16 -1.95 -14.61
CA GLN A 156 -12.16 -2.89 -14.06
C GLN A 156 -11.49 -4.13 -13.48
N ARG A 157 -10.52 -4.73 -14.19
CA ARG A 157 -9.74 -5.87 -13.68
C ARG A 157 -9.02 -5.53 -12.37
N LYS A 158 -8.38 -4.36 -12.28
CA LYS A 158 -7.77 -3.89 -11.01
C LYS A 158 -8.78 -3.83 -9.86
N ARG A 159 -9.98 -3.30 -10.10
CA ARG A 159 -11.03 -3.25 -9.06
C ARG A 159 -11.51 -4.65 -8.67
N VAL A 160 -11.57 -5.60 -9.59
CA VAL A 160 -11.95 -6.99 -9.29
C VAL A 160 -10.90 -7.68 -8.41
N VAL A 161 -9.61 -7.54 -8.74
CA VAL A 161 -8.52 -8.07 -7.90
C VAL A 161 -8.57 -7.47 -6.49
N LEU A 162 -8.75 -6.15 -6.41
CA LEU A 162 -8.89 -5.47 -5.13
C LEU A 162 -10.14 -5.96 -4.36
N ALA A 163 -11.28 -6.16 -5.04
CA ALA A 163 -12.49 -6.72 -4.43
C ALA A 163 -12.24 -8.12 -3.86
N GLY A 164 -11.50 -8.98 -4.58
CA GLY A 164 -11.08 -10.30 -4.09
C GLY A 164 -10.25 -10.23 -2.80
N ALA A 165 -9.32 -9.27 -2.73
CA ALA A 165 -8.51 -9.06 -1.55
C ALA A 165 -9.33 -8.53 -0.36
N VAL A 166 -10.19 -7.51 -0.56
CA VAL A 166 -10.96 -6.91 0.52
C VAL A 166 -12.12 -7.79 0.99
N ALA A 167 -12.65 -8.69 0.14
CA ALA A 167 -13.66 -9.68 0.53
C ALA A 167 -13.16 -10.62 1.64
N MET A 168 -11.86 -10.79 1.77
CA MET A 168 -11.23 -11.54 2.86
C MET A 168 -11.22 -10.76 4.19
N ARG A 169 -11.57 -9.47 4.21
CA ARG A 169 -11.51 -8.54 5.36
C ARG A 169 -10.14 -8.55 6.03
N PRO A 170 -9.07 -8.23 5.31
CA PRO A 170 -7.73 -8.22 5.87
C PRO A 170 -7.54 -7.07 6.87
N SER A 171 -6.67 -7.26 7.88
CA SER A 171 -6.21 -6.18 8.74
C SER A 171 -5.13 -5.32 8.06
N VAL A 172 -4.39 -5.90 7.12
CA VAL A 172 -3.38 -5.21 6.31
C VAL A 172 -3.59 -5.52 4.84
N LEU A 173 -3.74 -4.47 4.03
CA LEU A 173 -3.81 -4.56 2.58
C LEU A 173 -2.53 -3.97 1.98
N ILE A 174 -1.78 -4.80 1.29
CA ILE A 174 -0.54 -4.44 0.61
C ILE A 174 -0.84 -4.29 -0.88
N LEU A 175 -0.44 -3.16 -1.47
CA LEU A 175 -0.73 -2.80 -2.85
C LEU A 175 0.57 -2.49 -3.58
N ASP A 176 0.89 -3.25 -4.63
CA ASP A 176 2.07 -2.99 -5.45
C ASP A 176 1.70 -2.13 -6.66
N GLU A 177 2.16 -0.86 -6.69
CA GLU A 177 1.91 0.14 -7.74
C GLU A 177 0.41 0.22 -8.16
N PRO A 178 -0.53 0.43 -7.23
CA PRO A 178 -1.97 0.28 -7.52
C PRO A 178 -2.49 1.30 -8.53
N THR A 179 -1.87 2.46 -8.66
CA THR A 179 -2.28 3.53 -9.58
C THR A 179 -1.71 3.37 -11.00
N ALA A 180 -0.75 2.46 -11.20
CA ALA A 180 -0.13 2.26 -12.51
C ALA A 180 -1.17 1.86 -13.57
N GLY A 181 -1.15 2.55 -14.72
CA GLY A 181 -2.05 2.29 -15.84
C GLY A 181 -3.49 2.79 -15.68
N LEU A 182 -3.79 3.53 -14.63
CA LEU A 182 -5.06 4.23 -14.47
C LEU A 182 -4.96 5.68 -15.02
N ASP A 183 -6.06 6.18 -15.52
CA ASP A 183 -6.21 7.60 -15.80
C ASP A 183 -6.40 8.42 -14.50
N PRO A 184 -6.28 9.75 -14.53
CA PRO A 184 -6.39 10.56 -13.31
C PRO A 184 -7.70 10.34 -12.54
N ALA A 185 -8.84 10.22 -13.22
CA ALA A 185 -10.13 9.97 -12.57
C ALA A 185 -10.17 8.57 -11.92
N GLY A 186 -9.55 7.58 -12.55
CA GLY A 186 -9.37 6.24 -12.00
C GLY A 186 -8.49 6.22 -10.75
N VAL A 187 -7.43 7.05 -10.73
CA VAL A 187 -6.56 7.21 -9.54
C VAL A 187 -7.36 7.80 -8.38
N GLU A 188 -8.05 8.93 -8.57
CA GLU A 188 -8.84 9.57 -7.50
C GLU A 188 -9.90 8.61 -6.96
N SER A 189 -10.67 7.95 -7.83
CA SER A 189 -11.68 6.98 -7.40
C SER A 189 -11.09 5.77 -6.65
N LEU A 190 -9.87 5.34 -6.99
CA LEU A 190 -9.16 4.29 -6.24
C LEU A 190 -8.76 4.79 -4.86
N LEU A 191 -8.21 6.00 -4.76
CA LEU A 191 -7.80 6.60 -3.47
C LEU A 191 -9.00 6.80 -2.53
N GLU A 192 -10.14 7.27 -3.04
CA GLU A 192 -11.39 7.36 -2.27
C GLU A 192 -11.81 6.00 -1.72
N THR A 193 -11.73 4.94 -2.55
CA THR A 193 -12.04 3.58 -2.11
C THR A 193 -11.08 3.10 -1.02
N LEU A 194 -9.77 3.33 -1.19
CA LEU A 194 -8.75 2.93 -0.21
C LEU A 194 -8.91 3.71 1.10
N GLU A 195 -9.27 4.99 1.05
CA GLU A 195 -9.55 5.79 2.25
C GLU A 195 -10.80 5.30 2.98
N GLY A 196 -11.83 4.86 2.25
CA GLY A 196 -12.99 4.19 2.83
C GLY A 196 -12.61 2.90 3.57
N LEU A 197 -11.71 2.08 3.01
CA LEU A 197 -11.19 0.86 3.65
C LEU A 197 -10.35 1.18 4.89
N ARG A 198 -9.50 2.21 4.81
CA ARG A 198 -8.72 2.70 5.95
C ARG A 198 -9.63 3.15 7.09
N SER A 199 -10.63 3.98 6.79
CA SER A 199 -11.62 4.46 7.76
C SER A 199 -12.42 3.33 8.41
N ALA A 200 -12.52 2.17 7.74
CA ALA A 200 -13.11 0.94 8.28
C ALA A 200 -12.11 0.08 9.09
N GLY A 201 -10.88 0.59 9.33
CA GLY A 201 -9.86 -0.06 10.16
C GLY A 201 -8.83 -0.91 9.40
N THR A 202 -8.79 -0.84 8.06
CA THR A 202 -7.77 -1.54 7.27
C THR A 202 -6.47 -0.73 7.22
N THR A 203 -5.35 -1.34 7.56
CA THR A 203 -4.01 -0.76 7.40
C THR A 203 -3.55 -0.91 5.95
N LEU A 204 -2.96 0.13 5.37
CA LEU A 204 -2.54 0.15 3.97
C LEU A 204 -1.01 0.22 3.86
N VAL A 205 -0.43 -0.63 3.02
CA VAL A 205 0.97 -0.54 2.58
C VAL A 205 0.98 -0.42 1.07
N VAL A 206 1.49 0.68 0.54
CA VAL A 206 1.39 1.00 -0.88
C VAL A 206 2.77 1.25 -1.45
N SER A 207 3.21 0.43 -2.42
CA SER A 207 4.38 0.79 -3.20
C SER A 207 4.01 1.80 -4.27
N THR A 208 4.86 2.78 -4.47
CA THR A 208 4.73 3.73 -5.58
C THR A 208 6.06 4.39 -5.92
N HIS A 209 6.20 4.89 -7.12
CA HIS A 209 7.28 5.80 -7.54
C HIS A 209 6.79 7.25 -7.64
N ASP A 210 5.49 7.49 -7.43
CA ASP A 210 4.88 8.82 -7.42
C ASP A 210 5.03 9.44 -6.03
N VAL A 211 6.02 10.35 -5.92
CA VAL A 211 6.35 11.05 -4.67
C VAL A 211 5.25 12.04 -4.29
N ASP A 212 4.59 12.68 -5.28
CA ASP A 212 3.52 13.64 -5.03
C ASP A 212 2.29 12.95 -4.47
N LEU A 213 1.92 11.78 -5.02
CA LEU A 213 0.85 10.95 -4.49
C LEU A 213 1.13 10.53 -3.05
N ALA A 214 2.34 10.02 -2.79
CA ALA A 214 2.72 9.59 -1.44
C ALA A 214 2.73 10.78 -0.46
N TYR A 215 3.22 11.95 -0.89
CA TYR A 215 3.26 13.16 -0.07
C TYR A 215 1.87 13.64 0.34
N ARG A 216 0.89 13.55 -0.58
CA ARG A 216 -0.50 13.97 -0.37
C ARG A 216 -1.29 13.02 0.53
N TRP A 217 -1.00 11.72 0.48
CA TRP A 217 -1.94 10.72 0.98
C TRP A 217 -1.39 9.81 2.10
N ALA A 218 -0.07 9.57 2.13
CA ALA A 218 0.49 8.65 3.12
C ALA A 218 0.80 9.35 4.46
N ASP A 219 0.74 8.58 5.55
CA ASP A 219 1.14 9.04 6.88
C ASP A 219 2.65 8.94 7.06
N ARG A 220 3.22 7.81 6.60
CA ARG A 220 4.65 7.54 6.67
C ARG A 220 5.18 7.06 5.34
N ALA A 221 6.45 7.37 5.10
CA ALA A 221 7.18 6.92 3.93
C ALA A 221 8.37 6.04 4.34
N LEU A 222 8.63 5.01 3.55
CA LEU A 222 9.78 4.13 3.63
C LEU A 222 10.51 4.19 2.29
N LEU A 223 11.78 4.63 2.29
CA LEU A 223 12.60 4.72 1.09
C LEU A 223 13.56 3.54 0.99
N LEU A 224 13.54 2.86 -0.16
CA LEU A 224 14.37 1.69 -0.47
C LEU A 224 15.23 1.91 -1.71
N ASP A 225 16.50 1.51 -1.62
CA ASP A 225 17.34 1.18 -2.77
C ASP A 225 18.33 0.08 -2.38
N ARG A 226 17.93 -1.19 -2.55
CA ARG A 226 18.65 -2.39 -2.08
C ARG A 226 18.97 -2.38 -0.58
N GLY A 227 18.16 -1.69 0.21
CA GLY A 227 18.29 -1.50 1.64
C GLY A 227 17.41 -0.33 2.06
N LEU A 228 17.31 -0.11 3.37
CA LEU A 228 16.57 1.01 3.94
C LEU A 228 17.41 2.28 3.85
N LEU A 229 16.87 3.31 3.18
CA LEU A 229 17.47 4.65 3.13
C LEU A 229 16.88 5.56 4.21
N GLY A 230 15.60 5.40 4.52
CA GLY A 230 14.91 6.18 5.54
C GLY A 230 13.48 5.69 5.76
N VAL A 231 12.96 5.88 6.96
CA VAL A 231 11.55 5.62 7.31
C VAL A 231 11.08 6.61 8.38
N GLY A 232 9.91 7.20 8.19
CA GLY A 232 9.36 8.16 9.13
C GLY A 232 8.13 8.87 8.57
N PRO A 233 7.63 9.92 9.26
CA PRO A 233 6.56 10.76 8.77
C PRO A 233 6.87 11.32 7.37
N VAL A 234 5.83 11.40 6.53
CA VAL A 234 5.97 11.85 5.13
C VAL A 234 6.71 13.19 5.01
N PRO A 235 6.39 14.25 5.80
CA PRO A 235 7.09 15.53 5.67
C PRO A 235 8.59 15.45 5.96
N GLU A 236 9.02 14.56 6.86
CA GLU A 236 10.43 14.39 7.22
C GLU A 236 11.20 13.63 6.14
N ILE A 237 10.60 12.55 5.62
CA ILE A 237 11.25 11.65 4.66
C ILE A 237 11.19 12.20 3.23
N LEU A 238 10.01 12.64 2.78
CA LEU A 238 9.81 13.14 1.41
C LEU A 238 10.10 14.65 1.30
N GLY A 239 10.27 15.34 2.42
CA GLY A 239 10.75 16.71 2.48
C GLY A 239 12.28 16.84 2.41
N ASP A 240 13.04 15.75 2.63
CA ASP A 240 14.50 15.74 2.59
C ASP A 240 15.03 15.47 1.16
N PRO A 241 15.62 16.48 0.49
CA PRO A 241 16.16 16.31 -0.86
C PRO A 241 17.31 15.30 -0.94
N SER A 242 18.07 15.12 0.15
CA SER A 242 19.22 14.20 0.20
C SER A 242 18.76 12.74 0.19
N LEU A 243 17.72 12.42 0.96
CA LEU A 243 17.10 11.11 0.97
C LEU A 243 16.47 10.78 -0.38
N LEU A 244 15.74 11.74 -0.98
CA LEU A 244 15.14 11.55 -2.29
C LEU A 244 16.19 11.36 -3.39
N ALA A 245 17.28 12.12 -3.36
CA ALA A 245 18.40 11.95 -4.30
C ALA A 245 19.06 10.58 -4.15
N ALA A 246 19.28 10.10 -2.89
CA ALA A 246 19.80 8.77 -2.62
C ALA A 246 18.85 7.67 -3.12
N ALA A 247 17.54 7.87 -2.99
CA ALA A 247 16.50 7.00 -3.53
C ALA A 247 16.27 7.15 -5.03
N ARG A 248 17.00 8.04 -5.72
CA ARG A 248 16.84 8.36 -7.15
C ARG A 248 15.41 8.79 -7.51
N LEU A 249 14.75 9.51 -6.59
CA LEU A 249 13.41 10.03 -6.74
C LEU A 249 13.42 11.54 -6.97
N ARG A 250 12.39 12.04 -7.63
CA ARG A 250 12.18 13.50 -7.77
C ARG A 250 11.54 14.03 -6.50
N PRO A 251 11.90 15.24 -6.04
CA PRO A 251 11.21 15.90 -4.93
C PRO A 251 9.72 16.11 -5.23
N ALA A 252 8.88 16.00 -4.21
CA ALA A 252 7.50 16.44 -4.29
C ALA A 252 7.43 17.94 -4.57
N TRP A 253 6.42 18.38 -5.31
CA TRP A 253 6.23 19.80 -5.64
C TRP A 253 5.80 20.63 -4.41
N GLY A 254 5.00 20.05 -3.50
CA GLY A 254 4.46 20.73 -2.33
C GLY A 254 5.50 21.43 -1.46
N PRO A 255 6.59 20.77 -1.01
CA PRO A 255 7.65 21.41 -0.26
C PRO A 255 8.36 22.55 -1.01
N ALA A 256 8.45 22.46 -2.34
CA ALA A 256 9.04 23.54 -3.15
C ALA A 256 8.13 24.77 -3.20
N VAL A 257 6.82 24.53 -3.40
CA VAL A 257 5.80 25.59 -3.37
C VAL A 257 5.69 26.20 -1.99
N GLY A 258 5.66 25.39 -0.92
CA GLY A 258 5.61 25.88 0.47
C GLY A 258 6.77 26.83 0.79
N ARG A 259 8.00 26.48 0.38
CA ARG A 259 9.14 27.40 0.52
C ARG A 259 8.96 28.71 -0.24
N ALA A 260 8.39 28.66 -1.45
CA ALA A 260 8.11 29.87 -2.23
C ALA A 260 7.04 30.74 -1.58
N LEU A 261 5.97 30.14 -1.07
CA LEU A 261 4.89 30.84 -0.37
C LEU A 261 5.38 31.48 0.96
N ARG A 262 6.23 30.79 1.73
CA ARG A 262 6.87 31.40 2.94
C ARG A 262 7.73 32.59 2.58
N LYS A 263 8.55 32.47 1.52
CA LYS A 263 9.35 33.60 1.03
C LYS A 263 8.52 34.80 0.60
N ALA A 264 7.31 34.55 0.09
CA ALA A 264 6.33 35.58 -0.26
C ALA A 264 5.48 36.09 0.93
N ALA A 265 5.72 35.57 2.14
CA ALA A 265 4.94 35.83 3.36
C ALA A 265 3.44 35.45 3.25
N LEU A 266 3.11 34.52 2.35
CA LEU A 266 1.75 33.98 2.17
C LEU A 266 1.51 32.74 3.03
N LEU A 267 2.56 32.00 3.43
CA LEU A 267 2.47 30.86 4.31
C LEU A 267 3.32 31.11 5.56
N PRO A 268 2.76 30.99 6.78
CA PRO A 268 3.52 31.17 8.03
C PRO A 268 4.65 30.15 8.17
N ASP A 269 5.71 30.54 8.90
CA ASP A 269 6.76 29.60 9.31
C ASP A 269 6.15 28.54 10.24
N GLY A 270 6.44 27.24 9.95
CA GLY A 270 5.92 26.11 10.69
C GLY A 270 4.55 25.61 10.23
N ALA A 271 3.85 26.31 9.35
CA ALA A 271 2.67 25.74 8.70
C ALA A 271 3.07 24.58 7.75
N PRO A 272 2.23 23.55 7.58
CA PRO A 272 2.51 22.45 6.65
C PRO A 272 2.65 22.97 5.22
N ASP A 273 3.49 22.29 4.43
CA ASP A 273 3.57 22.56 2.99
C ASP A 273 2.29 22.08 2.30
N PRO A 274 1.81 22.81 1.26
CA PRO A 274 0.62 22.39 0.54
C PRO A 274 0.86 21.04 -0.17
N ALA A 275 -0.14 20.17 -0.09
CA ALA A 275 -0.13 18.85 -0.71
C ALA A 275 -1.03 18.77 -1.96
N THR A 276 -1.95 19.74 -2.12
CA THR A 276 -2.87 19.81 -3.25
C THR A 276 -2.91 21.21 -3.87
N PRO A 277 -3.29 21.33 -5.17
CA PRO A 277 -3.49 22.63 -5.82
C PRO A 277 -4.55 23.50 -5.14
N GLU A 278 -5.61 22.88 -4.59
CA GLU A 278 -6.69 23.54 -3.89
C GLU A 278 -6.18 24.24 -2.62
N GLU A 279 -5.28 23.58 -1.86
CA GLU A 279 -4.63 24.21 -0.70
C GLU A 279 -3.76 25.42 -1.11
N VAL A 280 -3.13 25.36 -2.26
CA VAL A 280 -2.38 26.54 -2.78
C VAL A 280 -3.34 27.67 -3.11
N ALA A 281 -4.48 27.40 -3.76
CA ALA A 281 -5.49 28.39 -4.08
C ALA A 281 -6.06 29.02 -2.81
N GLU A 282 -6.38 28.24 -1.77
CA GLU A 282 -6.82 28.75 -0.47
C GLU A 282 -5.79 29.69 0.18
N ILE A 283 -4.50 29.31 0.13
CA ILE A 283 -3.40 30.11 0.70
C ILE A 283 -3.20 31.43 -0.08
N THR A 284 -3.38 31.40 -1.40
CA THR A 284 -3.18 32.58 -2.27
C THR A 284 -4.42 33.46 -2.40
N GLY A 285 -5.59 32.97 -1.97
CA GLY A 285 -6.86 33.70 -2.04
C GLY A 285 -7.48 33.71 -3.44
N GLU A 286 -7.16 32.70 -4.26
CA GLU A 286 -7.73 32.49 -5.61
C GLU A 286 -8.95 31.56 -5.61
#